data_a55ab80dc7fb72ee375aeeacf4e54e9d
#
_entry.id   a55ab80dc7fb72ee375aeeacf4e54e9d
#
_cell.length_a   1.000
_cell.length_b   1.000
_cell.length_c   1.000
_cell.angle_alpha   90.00
_cell.angle_beta   90.00
_cell.angle_gamma   90.00
#
_symmetry.space_group_name_H-M   'P 1'
#
loop_
_entity.id
_entity.type
_entity.pdbx_description
1 polymer ?
#
loop_
_entity_poly.entity_id
_entity_poly.type
_entity_poly.pdbx_seq_one_letter_code
_entity_poly.pdbx_strand_id
1 'polypeptide(L)'
;MKVKVIGAGLAGSEAAWQLANRGIEVELYEMKPKKMSPAHHSADFAELVCSNSLRGDRLENAVGLLKEELRRVGSLILQCAEDTRVEAGGCLAVDRGGFARMVTEKIRSHPNITVIEEEVTEVPEGPVIIATGPLTSDAMSDAIANYFGNETDYLHFFDAAAPLVTAESIDMELAWWQSRYDRGTPDYINCALNKEQYEAFIKELTTAEEAEVHGFEDKNVFEGCMPVEVMARRGFDTLRYGPLKPVGLVDPNTGKEPYAVVQLRQDNAAKSVYNLVGFQTHLKFGEQKRVFSMIPALRNAEFVRYGVMHQNTFLQSPRLLDRYYADRRNPLVAFAGQMTGVEGYVESTASGYLAAVAMAAKVQGRELPDFPKTTAIGALGLYISDGSIENFQPMNVNFSIISPLEKRIRKKAEKNLAIANRSLEVIDALVAKGI
;
A
#
# COMPACT_ATOMS: atom_id res chain seq x y z
N MET A 1 19.11 21.38 -14.90
CA MET A 1 17.82 21.02 -15.55
C MET A 1 16.86 20.67 -14.44
N LYS A 2 15.62 21.17 -14.51
CA LYS A 2 14.59 20.87 -13.52
C LYS A 2 13.81 19.62 -13.93
N VAL A 3 13.36 18.84 -12.94
CA VAL A 3 12.46 17.71 -13.13
C VAL A 3 11.14 18.01 -12.45
N LYS A 4 10.02 17.78 -13.14
CA LYS A 4 8.69 17.89 -12.55
C LYS A 4 8.28 16.57 -11.93
N VAL A 5 7.66 16.62 -10.76
CA VAL A 5 7.01 15.47 -10.14
C VAL A 5 5.55 15.82 -9.87
N ILE A 6 4.62 15.02 -10.36
CA ILE A 6 3.19 15.30 -10.28
C ILE A 6 2.55 14.34 -9.27
N GLY A 7 2.05 14.90 -8.16
CA GLY A 7 1.50 14.17 -7.02
C GLY A 7 2.51 13.96 -5.89
N ALA A 8 2.14 14.36 -4.68
CA ALA A 8 2.96 14.21 -3.47
C ALA A 8 2.48 13.04 -2.57
N GLY A 9 2.03 11.93 -3.20
CA GLY A 9 1.80 10.66 -2.53
C GLY A 9 3.12 9.96 -2.18
N LEU A 10 3.05 8.68 -1.78
CA LEU A 10 4.25 7.89 -1.41
C LEU A 10 5.30 7.86 -2.53
N ALA A 11 4.88 7.54 -3.75
CA ALA A 11 5.79 7.43 -4.90
C ALA A 11 6.37 8.80 -5.30
N GLY A 12 5.54 9.84 -5.34
CA GLY A 12 5.99 11.17 -5.75
C GLY A 12 6.87 11.84 -4.70
N SER A 13 6.57 11.72 -3.41
CA SER A 13 7.44 12.22 -2.33
C SER A 13 8.80 11.49 -2.33
N GLU A 14 8.80 10.17 -2.52
CA GLU A 14 10.04 9.41 -2.67
C GLU A 14 10.83 9.87 -3.90
N ALA A 15 10.16 10.02 -5.05
CA ALA A 15 10.80 10.46 -6.29
C ALA A 15 11.40 11.87 -6.16
N ALA A 16 10.65 12.81 -5.62
CA ALA A 16 11.15 14.18 -5.41
C ALA A 16 12.38 14.21 -4.49
N TRP A 17 12.34 13.46 -3.39
CA TRP A 17 13.46 13.33 -2.47
C TRP A 17 14.71 12.74 -3.13
N GLN A 18 14.57 11.68 -3.89
CA GLN A 18 15.68 11.01 -4.54
C GLN A 18 16.32 11.86 -5.64
N LEU A 19 15.52 12.61 -6.42
CA LEU A 19 16.03 13.57 -7.39
C LEU A 19 16.78 14.73 -6.72
N ALA A 20 16.19 15.30 -5.68
CA ALA A 20 16.73 16.45 -4.97
C ALA A 20 18.07 16.13 -4.27
N ASN A 21 18.19 14.94 -3.65
CA ASN A 21 19.44 14.45 -3.05
C ASN A 21 20.56 14.21 -4.08
N ARG A 22 20.19 14.06 -5.36
CA ARG A 22 21.16 13.95 -6.47
C ARG A 22 21.50 15.29 -7.12
N GLY A 23 21.13 16.41 -6.45
CA GLY A 23 21.44 17.77 -6.88
C GLY A 23 20.56 18.26 -8.02
N ILE A 24 19.40 17.64 -8.26
CA ILE A 24 18.46 18.05 -9.29
C ILE A 24 17.41 18.96 -8.64
N GLU A 25 17.13 20.11 -9.26
CA GLU A 25 16.00 20.96 -8.87
C GLU A 25 14.68 20.27 -9.23
N VAL A 26 13.77 20.20 -8.28
CA VAL A 26 12.46 19.52 -8.43
C VAL A 26 11.33 20.52 -8.27
N GLU A 27 10.39 20.49 -9.19
CA GLU A 27 9.07 21.12 -9.04
C GLU A 27 8.06 20.01 -8.71
N LEU A 28 7.63 19.96 -7.44
CA LEU A 28 6.66 18.98 -6.96
C LEU A 28 5.27 19.61 -6.96
N TYR A 29 4.39 19.11 -7.82
CA TYR A 29 3.01 19.55 -7.93
C TYR A 29 2.10 18.66 -7.08
N GLU A 30 1.25 19.26 -6.26
CA GLU A 30 0.24 18.58 -5.46
C GLU A 30 -1.08 19.38 -5.50
N MET A 31 -2.17 18.71 -5.83
CA MET A 31 -3.47 19.38 -5.93
C MET A 31 -4.06 19.79 -4.57
N LYS A 32 -3.68 19.09 -3.49
CA LYS A 32 -4.09 19.44 -2.13
C LYS A 32 -3.33 20.70 -1.63
N PRO A 33 -3.93 21.53 -0.79
CA PRO A 33 -5.30 21.46 -0.25
C PRO A 33 -6.38 22.02 -1.17
N LYS A 34 -6.03 22.59 -2.34
CA LYS A 34 -7.00 23.26 -3.23
C LYS A 34 -8.05 22.31 -3.77
N LYS A 35 -7.65 21.07 -4.07
CA LYS A 35 -8.56 20.01 -4.51
C LYS A 35 -8.23 18.74 -3.76
N MET A 36 -9.21 18.19 -3.04
CA MET A 36 -9.07 16.93 -2.31
C MET A 36 -9.54 15.77 -3.17
N SER A 37 -8.90 14.61 -3.04
CA SER A 37 -9.45 13.37 -3.60
C SER A 37 -10.53 12.80 -2.67
N PRO A 38 -11.38 11.87 -3.13
CA PRO A 38 -12.42 11.26 -2.29
C PRO A 38 -11.89 10.53 -1.04
N ALA A 39 -10.64 10.10 -1.01
CA ALA A 39 -10.06 9.33 0.08
C ALA A 39 -9.12 10.11 1.01
N HIS A 40 -8.64 11.27 0.58
CA HIS A 40 -7.74 12.08 1.40
C HIS A 40 -8.50 13.04 2.30
N HIS A 41 -8.04 13.18 3.53
CA HIS A 41 -8.65 14.04 4.57
C HIS A 41 -7.68 15.09 5.10
N SER A 42 -6.41 15.00 4.75
CA SER A 42 -5.33 15.91 5.16
C SER A 42 -4.68 16.58 3.96
N ALA A 43 -4.15 17.79 4.17
CA ALA A 43 -3.28 18.46 3.20
C ALA A 43 -1.87 17.87 3.16
N ASP A 44 -1.51 17.02 4.13
CA ASP A 44 -0.20 16.41 4.23
C ASP A 44 0.10 15.47 3.05
N PHE A 45 1.40 15.29 2.76
CA PHE A 45 1.89 14.40 1.72
C PHE A 45 1.91 12.96 2.22
N ALA A 46 1.95 12.00 1.30
CA ALA A 46 2.03 10.59 1.60
C ALA A 46 0.98 10.08 2.61
N GLU A 47 -0.21 10.69 2.67
CA GLU A 47 -1.30 10.23 3.53
C GLU A 47 -1.68 8.78 3.21
N LEU A 48 -1.69 7.92 4.26
CA LEU A 48 -2.05 6.52 4.13
C LEU A 48 -3.58 6.37 4.21
N VAL A 49 -4.25 6.19 3.10
CA VAL A 49 -5.72 6.23 3.02
C VAL A 49 -6.41 4.92 3.42
N CYS A 50 -5.81 3.77 3.15
CA CYS A 50 -6.41 2.45 3.42
C CYS A 50 -6.06 1.95 4.84
N SER A 51 -4.78 1.80 5.13
CA SER A 51 -4.25 1.21 6.36
C SER A 51 -3.04 1.99 6.84
N ASN A 52 -2.74 1.96 8.13
CA ASN A 52 -1.49 2.52 8.67
C ASN A 52 -0.33 1.51 8.66
N SER A 53 -0.52 0.34 8.06
CA SER A 53 0.49 -0.72 8.02
C SER A 53 1.18 -0.80 6.67
N LEU A 54 2.52 -0.85 6.71
CA LEU A 54 3.36 -1.21 5.58
C LEU A 54 3.64 -2.72 5.54
N ARG A 55 2.76 -3.52 6.12
CA ARG A 55 2.80 -4.99 6.15
C ARG A 55 4.01 -5.59 6.88
N GLY A 56 4.21 -6.91 6.73
CA GLY A 56 5.24 -7.68 7.43
C GLY A 56 6.67 -7.16 7.19
N ASP A 57 7.48 -7.11 8.27
CA ASP A 57 8.82 -6.49 8.27
C ASP A 57 9.98 -7.52 8.28
N ARG A 58 9.68 -8.80 8.28
CA ARG A 58 10.69 -9.87 8.29
C ARG A 58 11.21 -10.15 6.90
N LEU A 59 12.50 -10.46 6.77
CA LEU A 59 13.17 -10.78 5.50
C LEU A 59 12.64 -12.03 4.79
N GLU A 60 12.02 -12.95 5.52
CA GLU A 60 11.34 -14.13 4.94
C GLU A 60 10.06 -13.78 4.18
N ASN A 61 9.61 -12.53 4.29
CA ASN A 61 8.51 -11.96 3.50
C ASN A 61 9.08 -11.05 2.40
N ALA A 62 8.58 -11.17 1.19
CA ALA A 62 9.08 -10.38 0.06
C ALA A 62 8.93 -8.86 0.28
N VAL A 63 7.84 -8.43 0.94
CA VAL A 63 7.67 -7.01 1.30
C VAL A 63 8.63 -6.56 2.40
N GLY A 64 9.06 -7.46 3.30
CA GLY A 64 10.11 -7.18 4.27
C GLY A 64 11.47 -6.99 3.58
N LEU A 65 11.77 -7.85 2.59
CA LEU A 65 12.94 -7.69 1.74
C LEU A 65 12.91 -6.34 1.00
N LEU A 66 11.79 -6.00 0.34
CA LEU A 66 11.65 -4.75 -0.39
C LEU A 66 11.88 -3.53 0.50
N LYS A 67 11.37 -3.57 1.75
CA LYS A 67 11.62 -2.50 2.73
C LYS A 67 13.11 -2.40 3.09
N GLU A 68 13.77 -3.53 3.29
CA GLU A 68 15.19 -3.53 3.61
C GLU A 68 16.05 -3.01 2.45
N GLU A 69 15.69 -3.36 1.21
CA GLU A 69 16.33 -2.77 0.03
C GLU A 69 16.17 -1.24 0.02
N LEU A 70 14.93 -0.75 0.26
CA LEU A 70 14.63 0.69 0.32
C LEU A 70 15.35 1.40 1.48
N ARG A 71 15.51 0.77 2.66
CA ARG A 71 16.31 1.32 3.77
C ARG A 71 17.76 1.53 3.33
N ARG A 72 18.37 0.54 2.70
CA ARG A 72 19.78 0.59 2.26
C ARG A 72 20.04 1.66 1.21
N VAL A 73 19.06 1.93 0.35
CA VAL A 73 19.18 2.98 -0.67
C VAL A 73 18.73 4.37 -0.19
N GLY A 74 18.42 4.54 1.09
CA GLY A 74 18.10 5.83 1.71
C GLY A 74 16.71 6.37 1.36
N SER A 75 15.68 5.51 1.36
CA SER A 75 14.30 5.90 1.15
C SER A 75 13.80 6.88 2.22
N LEU A 76 13.24 8.02 1.80
CA LEU A 76 12.54 8.97 2.67
C LEU A 76 11.35 8.31 3.38
N ILE A 77 10.55 7.60 2.62
CA ILE A 77 9.32 6.97 3.12
C ILE A 77 9.62 5.97 4.21
N LEU A 78 10.64 5.11 4.01
CA LEU A 78 11.04 4.14 5.03
C LEU A 78 11.66 4.81 6.26
N GLN A 79 12.45 5.87 6.10
CA GLN A 79 12.97 6.64 7.21
C GLN A 79 11.84 7.23 8.07
N CYS A 80 10.88 7.92 7.43
CA CYS A 80 9.73 8.48 8.14
C CYS A 80 8.86 7.40 8.80
N ALA A 81 8.74 6.22 8.18
CA ALA A 81 7.99 5.11 8.73
C ALA A 81 8.65 4.53 9.99
N GLU A 82 9.97 4.45 10.04
CA GLU A 82 10.68 4.01 11.25
C GLU A 82 10.56 5.03 12.39
N ASP A 83 10.71 6.33 12.07
CA ASP A 83 10.64 7.42 13.06
C ASP A 83 9.23 7.59 13.66
N THR A 84 8.18 7.09 12.98
CA THR A 84 6.78 7.17 13.41
C THR A 84 6.14 5.80 13.68
N ARG A 85 6.97 4.78 13.88
CA ARG A 85 6.54 3.40 14.11
C ARG A 85 5.62 3.30 15.33
N VAL A 86 4.58 2.49 15.20
CA VAL A 86 3.72 2.05 16.30
C VAL A 86 3.77 0.53 16.43
N GLU A 87 3.41 0.03 17.60
CA GLU A 87 3.40 -1.41 17.89
C GLU A 87 2.38 -2.15 17.01
N ALA A 88 2.84 -3.14 16.26
CA ALA A 88 2.01 -3.96 15.38
C ALA A 88 2.60 -5.36 15.13
N GLY A 89 3.15 -5.98 16.16
CA GLY A 89 3.75 -7.31 16.10
C GLY A 89 4.90 -7.39 15.08
N GLY A 90 4.80 -8.31 14.12
CA GLY A 90 5.80 -8.48 13.05
C GLY A 90 5.62 -7.57 11.83
N CYS A 91 4.78 -6.53 11.92
CA CYS A 91 4.53 -5.57 10.85
C CYS A 91 5.21 -4.22 11.13
N LEU A 92 5.53 -3.48 10.08
CA LEU A 92 5.83 -2.06 10.18
C LEU A 92 4.52 -1.28 10.06
N ALA A 93 4.03 -0.73 11.17
CA ALA A 93 2.90 0.19 11.18
C ALA A 93 3.32 1.54 11.75
N VAL A 94 2.63 2.60 11.39
CA VAL A 94 3.00 3.97 11.71
C VAL A 94 1.86 4.73 12.38
N ASP A 95 2.20 5.75 13.18
CA ASP A 95 1.25 6.81 13.49
C ASP A 95 0.91 7.53 12.17
N ARG A 96 -0.33 7.37 11.70
CA ARG A 96 -0.75 7.82 10.38
C ARG A 96 -0.55 9.33 10.16
N GLY A 97 -0.95 10.12 11.13
CA GLY A 97 -0.82 11.58 11.06
C GLY A 97 0.62 12.05 11.24
N GLY A 98 1.36 11.44 12.18
CA GLY A 98 2.78 11.72 12.41
C GLY A 98 3.63 11.43 11.18
N PHE A 99 3.37 10.30 10.52
CA PHE A 99 4.05 9.90 9.29
C PHE A 99 3.85 10.92 8.16
N ALA A 100 2.58 11.24 7.86
CA ALA A 100 2.26 12.19 6.79
C ALA A 100 2.86 13.58 7.04
N ARG A 101 2.76 14.10 8.27
CA ARG A 101 3.39 15.37 8.65
C ARG A 101 4.91 15.33 8.46
N MET A 102 5.58 14.29 8.93
CA MET A 102 7.03 14.17 8.83
C MET A 102 7.51 14.13 7.37
N VAL A 103 6.83 13.39 6.50
CA VAL A 103 7.13 13.40 5.06
C VAL A 103 6.95 14.79 4.48
N THR A 104 5.85 15.47 4.81
CA THR A 104 5.55 16.83 4.36
C THR A 104 6.63 17.82 4.77
N GLU A 105 7.04 17.80 6.04
CA GLU A 105 8.07 18.69 6.59
C GLU A 105 9.43 18.47 5.91
N LYS A 106 9.85 17.21 5.75
CA LYS A 106 11.12 16.88 5.07
C LYS A 106 11.13 17.33 3.61
N ILE A 107 10.04 17.12 2.88
CA ILE A 107 9.92 17.56 1.47
C ILE A 107 9.92 19.08 1.38
N ARG A 108 9.12 19.78 2.19
CA ARG A 108 9.01 21.26 2.16
C ARG A 108 10.29 21.96 2.62
N SER A 109 11.08 21.32 3.47
CA SER A 109 12.35 21.88 3.96
C SER A 109 13.55 21.61 3.05
N HIS A 110 13.39 20.75 2.02
CA HIS A 110 14.52 20.40 1.16
C HIS A 110 14.84 21.55 0.18
N PRO A 111 16.10 22.07 0.13
CA PRO A 111 16.45 23.26 -0.64
C PRO A 111 16.26 23.12 -2.17
N ASN A 112 16.33 21.89 -2.70
CA ASN A 112 16.18 21.60 -4.12
C ASN A 112 14.74 21.20 -4.51
N ILE A 113 13.75 21.28 -3.59
CA ILE A 113 12.36 20.97 -3.90
C ILE A 113 11.51 22.23 -3.77
N THR A 114 10.85 22.62 -4.85
CA THR A 114 9.81 23.66 -4.85
C THR A 114 8.45 22.99 -4.92
N VAL A 115 7.65 23.15 -3.87
CA VAL A 115 6.28 22.63 -3.83
C VAL A 115 5.34 23.62 -4.47
N ILE A 116 4.52 23.16 -5.41
CA ILE A 116 3.51 23.93 -6.14
C ILE A 116 2.15 23.30 -5.87
N GLU A 117 1.31 24.01 -5.13
CA GLU A 117 -0.04 23.56 -4.78
C GLU A 117 -1.00 23.86 -5.92
N GLU A 118 -0.99 22.99 -6.93
CA GLU A 118 -1.79 23.12 -8.14
C GLU A 118 -2.13 21.78 -8.74
N GLU A 119 -3.36 21.66 -9.29
CA GLU A 119 -3.74 20.50 -10.09
C GLU A 119 -3.12 20.62 -11.47
N VAL A 120 -2.38 19.59 -11.87
CA VAL A 120 -1.87 19.45 -13.24
C VAL A 120 -2.91 18.68 -14.06
N THR A 121 -3.31 19.26 -15.19
CA THR A 121 -4.40 18.71 -16.04
C THR A 121 -3.92 18.27 -17.42
N GLU A 122 -2.62 18.35 -17.69
CA GLU A 122 -1.99 17.91 -18.94
C GLU A 122 -0.68 17.20 -18.63
N VAL A 123 -0.26 16.27 -19.48
CA VAL A 123 1.07 15.65 -19.35
C VAL A 123 2.13 16.69 -19.71
N PRO A 124 2.98 17.12 -18.75
CA PRO A 124 3.94 18.19 -19.01
C PRO A 124 5.02 17.79 -20.01
N GLU A 125 5.49 18.73 -20.79
CA GLU A 125 6.71 18.55 -21.59
C GLU A 125 7.97 18.52 -20.73
N GLY A 126 8.99 17.80 -21.20
CA GLY A 126 10.31 17.70 -20.55
C GLY A 126 10.39 16.57 -19.55
N PRO A 127 11.44 16.59 -18.70
CA PRO A 127 11.62 15.53 -17.69
C PRO A 127 10.53 15.61 -16.63
N VAL A 128 9.69 14.56 -16.55
CA VAL A 128 8.57 14.50 -15.61
C VAL A 128 8.37 13.07 -15.07
N ILE A 129 7.99 12.99 -13.80
CA ILE A 129 7.51 11.75 -13.15
C ILE A 129 6.07 12.00 -12.72
N ILE A 130 5.12 11.25 -13.29
CA ILE A 130 3.70 11.30 -12.94
C ILE A 130 3.43 10.25 -11.88
N ALA A 131 3.11 10.70 -10.67
CA ALA A 131 2.93 9.87 -9.47
C ALA A 131 1.62 10.21 -8.73
N THR A 132 0.56 10.48 -9.50
CA THR A 132 -0.74 10.92 -8.99
C THR A 132 -1.53 9.81 -8.29
N GLY A 133 -1.03 8.58 -8.36
CA GLY A 133 -1.58 7.43 -7.64
C GLY A 133 -2.90 6.90 -8.24
N PRO A 134 -3.58 6.03 -7.48
CA PRO A 134 -4.80 5.36 -7.97
C PRO A 134 -6.01 6.29 -8.04
N LEU A 135 -5.98 7.41 -7.31
CA LEU A 135 -7.02 8.42 -7.24
C LEU A 135 -6.64 9.68 -8.05
N THR A 136 -6.04 9.44 -9.21
CA THR A 136 -5.73 10.49 -10.20
C THR A 136 -7.02 11.25 -10.55
N SER A 137 -6.94 12.59 -10.62
CA SER A 137 -8.10 13.40 -10.99
C SER A 137 -8.58 13.10 -12.42
N ASP A 138 -9.86 13.31 -12.68
CA ASP A 138 -10.46 13.01 -13.99
C ASP A 138 -9.71 13.75 -15.12
N ALA A 139 -9.39 15.04 -14.92
CA ALA A 139 -8.66 15.82 -15.91
C ALA A 139 -7.28 15.25 -16.22
N MET A 140 -6.53 14.81 -15.19
CA MET A 140 -5.22 14.19 -15.40
C MET A 140 -5.35 12.77 -15.96
N SER A 141 -6.40 12.02 -15.61
CA SER A 141 -6.70 10.72 -16.20
C SER A 141 -6.96 10.83 -17.71
N ASP A 142 -7.78 11.81 -18.10
CA ASP A 142 -8.05 12.12 -19.51
C ASP A 142 -6.78 12.57 -20.25
N ALA A 143 -5.95 13.38 -19.61
CA ALA A 143 -4.68 13.81 -20.18
C ALA A 143 -3.72 12.64 -20.44
N ILE A 144 -3.63 11.69 -19.50
CA ILE A 144 -2.82 10.48 -19.65
C ILE A 144 -3.38 9.58 -20.76
N ALA A 145 -4.72 9.41 -20.82
CA ALA A 145 -5.37 8.64 -21.90
C ALA A 145 -5.06 9.25 -23.27
N ASN A 146 -5.20 10.55 -23.41
CA ASN A 146 -4.89 11.27 -24.64
C ASN A 146 -3.39 11.17 -25.00
N TYR A 147 -2.51 11.25 -24.01
CA TYR A 147 -1.06 11.13 -24.19
C TYR A 147 -0.68 9.77 -24.82
N PHE A 148 -1.31 8.69 -24.39
CA PHE A 148 -1.09 7.36 -24.95
C PHE A 148 -1.91 7.05 -26.20
N GLY A 149 -2.85 7.92 -26.60
CA GLY A 149 -3.61 7.83 -27.86
C GLY A 149 -4.87 6.98 -27.79
N ASN A 150 -5.58 7.00 -26.67
CA ASN A 150 -6.83 6.22 -26.42
C ASN A 150 -6.71 4.69 -26.63
N GLU A 151 -5.52 4.17 -26.97
CA GLU A 151 -5.24 2.75 -27.04
C GLU A 151 -5.03 2.10 -25.67
N THR A 152 -5.09 2.92 -24.62
CA THR A 152 -4.96 2.45 -23.27
C THR A 152 -6.29 1.96 -22.76
N ASP A 153 -6.42 0.67 -22.69
CA ASP A 153 -7.36 0.07 -21.76
C ASP A 153 -6.96 0.51 -20.35
N TYR A 154 -7.53 1.63 -19.87
CA TYR A 154 -7.51 1.93 -18.45
C TYR A 154 -8.27 0.81 -17.77
N LEU A 155 -7.54 -0.01 -17.07
CA LEU A 155 -8.14 -1.04 -16.24
C LEU A 155 -8.51 -0.40 -14.92
N HIS A 156 -9.74 -0.59 -14.52
CA HIS A 156 -10.24 -0.15 -13.22
C HIS A 156 -10.27 -1.35 -12.28
N PHE A 157 -9.84 -1.13 -11.06
CA PHE A 157 -10.09 -2.04 -9.96
C PHE A 157 -10.60 -1.24 -8.76
N PHE A 158 -11.23 -1.94 -7.83
CA PHE A 158 -11.79 -1.31 -6.64
C PHE A 158 -10.96 -1.67 -5.42
N ASP A 159 -10.69 -0.67 -4.59
CA ASP A 159 -10.03 -0.79 -3.29
C ASP A 159 -10.97 -0.26 -2.20
N ALA A 160 -10.99 -0.93 -1.06
CA ALA A 160 -11.84 -0.56 0.05
C ALA A 160 -11.01 -0.29 1.30
N ALA A 161 -11.35 0.76 2.03
CA ALA A 161 -10.79 1.07 3.34
C ALA A 161 -11.54 0.33 4.45
N ALA A 162 -10.82 -0.03 5.52
CA ALA A 162 -11.42 -0.59 6.72
C ALA A 162 -11.81 0.52 7.72
N PRO A 163 -12.85 0.31 8.54
CA PRO A 163 -13.28 1.28 9.54
C PRO A 163 -12.32 1.39 10.72
N LEU A 164 -12.38 2.54 11.40
CA LEU A 164 -11.64 2.85 12.62
C LEU A 164 -12.60 3.07 13.77
N VAL A 165 -12.27 2.55 14.96
CA VAL A 165 -13.04 2.72 16.19
C VAL A 165 -12.20 3.34 17.29
N THR A 166 -12.83 4.04 18.25
CA THR A 166 -12.12 4.58 19.43
C THR A 166 -11.77 3.45 20.41
N ALA A 167 -10.62 3.56 21.06
CA ALA A 167 -10.18 2.59 22.06
C ALA A 167 -11.17 2.46 23.23
N GLU A 168 -11.70 3.61 23.68
CA GLU A 168 -12.61 3.70 24.84
C GLU A 168 -13.94 2.98 24.60
N SER A 169 -14.34 2.82 23.34
CA SER A 169 -15.58 2.15 22.96
C SER A 169 -15.48 0.63 22.80
N ILE A 170 -14.28 0.07 22.92
CA ILE A 170 -14.03 -1.38 22.86
C ILE A 170 -14.27 -1.98 24.23
N ASP A 171 -15.13 -3.01 24.31
CA ASP A 171 -15.39 -3.74 25.54
C ASP A 171 -14.23 -4.73 25.81
N MET A 172 -13.29 -4.32 26.66
CA MET A 172 -12.10 -5.10 26.99
C MET A 172 -12.41 -6.28 27.95
N GLU A 173 -13.61 -6.41 28.51
CA GLU A 173 -14.02 -7.61 29.23
C GLU A 173 -14.31 -8.78 28.27
N LEU A 174 -14.65 -8.44 27.01
CA LEU A 174 -14.96 -9.39 25.93
C LEU A 174 -13.81 -9.48 24.87
N ALA A 175 -12.69 -8.83 25.15
CA ALA A 175 -11.54 -8.81 24.26
C ALA A 175 -10.23 -9.00 25.05
N TRP A 176 -9.15 -9.39 24.35
CA TRP A 176 -7.84 -9.56 24.99
C TRP A 176 -6.70 -9.18 24.06
N TRP A 177 -5.56 -8.87 24.68
CA TRP A 177 -4.32 -8.58 23.98
C TRP A 177 -3.55 -9.86 23.65
N GLN A 178 -3.26 -10.11 22.38
CA GLN A 178 -2.39 -11.20 21.94
C GLN A 178 -1.95 -11.00 20.50
N SER A 179 -0.72 -11.32 20.21
CA SER A 179 -0.24 -11.51 18.83
C SER A 179 -0.32 -12.99 18.45
N ARG A 180 -0.65 -13.26 17.19
CA ARG A 180 -0.85 -14.63 16.69
C ARG A 180 0.37 -15.51 16.89
N TYR A 181 0.19 -16.69 17.48
CA TYR A 181 1.26 -17.64 17.88
C TYR A 181 2.22 -17.04 18.91
N ASP A 182 1.79 -16.06 19.71
CA ASP A 182 2.60 -15.34 20.71
C ASP A 182 3.91 -14.79 20.13
N ARG A 183 3.89 -14.36 18.86
CA ARG A 183 5.06 -13.85 18.17
C ARG A 183 5.21 -12.34 18.39
N GLY A 184 6.27 -11.97 19.09
CA GLY A 184 6.54 -10.58 19.47
C GLY A 184 5.71 -10.14 20.66
N THR A 185 5.38 -8.85 20.72
CA THR A 185 4.55 -8.25 21.74
C THR A 185 3.05 -8.48 21.47
N PRO A 186 2.17 -8.48 22.50
CA PRO A 186 0.73 -8.70 22.33
C PRO A 186 0.03 -7.43 21.82
N ASP A 187 0.29 -7.05 20.55
CA ASP A 187 -0.06 -5.73 20.00
C ASP A 187 -1.45 -5.66 19.36
N TYR A 188 -2.17 -6.76 19.29
CA TYR A 188 -3.52 -6.81 18.72
C TYR A 188 -4.56 -7.04 19.80
N ILE A 189 -5.66 -6.27 19.76
CA ILE A 189 -6.87 -6.59 20.51
C ILE A 189 -7.66 -7.64 19.72
N ASN A 190 -8.03 -8.73 20.38
CA ASN A 190 -8.73 -9.85 19.76
C ASN A 190 -10.16 -9.93 20.31
N CYS A 191 -11.14 -9.92 19.41
CA CYS A 191 -12.56 -9.99 19.71
C CYS A 191 -13.11 -11.34 19.25
N ALA A 192 -13.44 -12.23 20.21
CA ALA A 192 -13.95 -13.55 19.92
C ALA A 192 -15.39 -13.55 19.44
N LEU A 193 -15.70 -14.48 18.53
CA LEU A 193 -17.07 -14.90 18.23
C LEU A 193 -17.20 -16.41 18.47
N ASN A 194 -18.26 -16.83 19.15
CA ASN A 194 -18.67 -18.22 19.16
C ASN A 194 -19.37 -18.58 17.84
N LYS A 195 -19.80 -19.84 17.68
CA LYS A 195 -20.39 -20.32 16.43
C LYS A 195 -21.69 -19.58 16.09
N GLU A 196 -22.60 -19.45 17.05
CA GLU A 196 -23.90 -18.80 16.87
C GLU A 196 -23.74 -17.31 16.52
N GLN A 197 -22.80 -16.63 17.18
CA GLN A 197 -22.48 -15.22 16.90
C GLN A 197 -21.90 -15.06 15.49
N TYR A 198 -21.00 -15.95 15.09
CA TYR A 198 -20.44 -15.95 13.75
C TYR A 198 -21.49 -16.20 12.67
N GLU A 199 -22.37 -17.20 12.86
CA GLU A 199 -23.44 -17.52 11.93
C GLU A 199 -24.40 -16.31 11.75
N ALA A 200 -24.79 -15.68 12.86
CA ALA A 200 -25.62 -14.46 12.82
C ALA A 200 -24.89 -13.30 12.12
N PHE A 201 -23.61 -13.10 12.43
CA PHE A 201 -22.80 -12.07 11.81
C PHE A 201 -22.68 -12.26 10.29
N ILE A 202 -22.33 -13.47 9.82
CA ILE A 202 -22.20 -13.77 8.38
C ILE A 202 -23.53 -13.54 7.65
N LYS A 203 -24.65 -13.96 8.24
CA LYS A 203 -25.98 -13.74 7.66
C LYS A 203 -26.26 -12.27 7.45
N GLU A 204 -26.07 -11.46 8.48
CA GLU A 204 -26.32 -10.03 8.40
C GLU A 204 -25.32 -9.31 7.47
N LEU A 205 -24.04 -9.71 7.51
CA LEU A 205 -23.00 -9.16 6.66
C LEU A 205 -23.28 -9.38 5.16
N THR A 206 -23.74 -10.58 4.79
CA THR A 206 -23.98 -10.94 3.38
C THR A 206 -25.28 -10.37 2.82
N THR A 207 -26.19 -9.90 3.66
CA THR A 207 -27.48 -9.32 3.28
C THR A 207 -27.55 -7.81 3.53
N ALA A 208 -26.52 -7.21 4.09
CA ALA A 208 -26.45 -5.78 4.38
C ALA A 208 -26.46 -4.94 3.10
N GLU A 209 -27.03 -3.72 3.20
CA GLU A 209 -27.06 -2.80 2.07
C GLU A 209 -25.69 -2.23 1.75
N GLU A 210 -25.34 -2.27 0.48
CA GLU A 210 -24.10 -1.75 -0.06
C GLU A 210 -24.28 -0.32 -0.59
N ALA A 211 -23.19 0.47 -0.55
CA ALA A 211 -23.17 1.76 -1.21
C ALA A 211 -23.11 1.53 -2.74
N GLU A 212 -23.85 2.33 -3.49
CA GLU A 212 -23.75 2.30 -4.94
C GLU A 212 -22.38 2.81 -5.39
N VAL A 213 -21.66 1.97 -6.11
CA VAL A 213 -20.37 2.31 -6.72
C VAL A 213 -20.49 2.07 -8.22
N HIS A 214 -20.46 3.15 -9.00
CA HIS A 214 -20.58 3.06 -10.46
C HIS A 214 -19.48 2.15 -11.05
N GLY A 215 -19.90 1.18 -11.87
CA GLY A 215 -19.00 0.25 -12.54
C GLY A 215 -18.42 -0.85 -11.65
N PHE A 216 -18.85 -0.95 -10.38
CA PHE A 216 -18.44 -2.03 -9.49
C PHE A 216 -19.01 -3.38 -9.94
N GLU A 217 -18.10 -4.34 -10.10
CA GLU A 217 -18.44 -5.76 -10.25
C GLU A 217 -17.52 -6.57 -9.32
N ASP A 218 -18.06 -7.56 -8.61
CA ASP A 218 -17.31 -8.40 -7.67
C ASP A 218 -16.04 -9.04 -8.25
N LYS A 219 -16.02 -9.26 -9.57
CA LYS A 219 -14.86 -9.82 -10.30
C LYS A 219 -13.74 -8.82 -10.57
N ASN A 220 -14.00 -7.51 -10.41
CA ASN A 220 -13.03 -6.44 -10.65
C ASN A 220 -12.37 -5.92 -9.36
N VAL A 221 -12.47 -6.68 -8.26
CA VAL A 221 -11.85 -6.33 -6.98
C VAL A 221 -10.49 -6.97 -6.85
N PHE A 222 -9.50 -6.21 -6.41
CA PHE A 222 -8.18 -6.75 -6.09
C PHE A 222 -8.27 -7.68 -4.86
N GLU A 223 -7.74 -8.90 -4.99
CA GLU A 223 -7.84 -9.93 -3.93
C GLU A 223 -7.31 -9.47 -2.55
N GLY A 224 -6.27 -8.63 -2.53
CA GLY A 224 -5.68 -8.12 -1.29
C GLY A 224 -6.51 -7.07 -0.55
N CYS A 225 -7.47 -6.44 -1.24
CA CYS A 225 -8.34 -5.37 -0.73
C CYS A 225 -9.83 -5.71 -0.87
N MET A 226 -10.13 -7.00 -1.01
CA MET A 226 -11.49 -7.49 -1.18
C MET A 226 -12.37 -7.13 0.01
N PRO A 227 -13.56 -6.56 -0.21
CA PRO A 227 -14.50 -6.26 0.85
C PRO A 227 -14.90 -7.50 1.65
N VAL A 228 -15.05 -7.33 2.96
CA VAL A 228 -15.34 -8.45 3.88
C VAL A 228 -16.66 -9.14 3.55
N GLU A 229 -17.67 -8.39 3.12
CA GLU A 229 -18.97 -8.92 2.65
C GLU A 229 -18.84 -9.73 1.36
N VAL A 230 -17.99 -9.30 0.42
CA VAL A 230 -17.72 -10.05 -0.82
C VAL A 230 -17.00 -11.35 -0.51
N MET A 231 -16.00 -11.33 0.38
CA MET A 231 -15.35 -12.54 0.87
C MET A 231 -16.34 -13.51 1.55
N ALA A 232 -17.24 -12.98 2.38
CA ALA A 232 -18.25 -13.78 3.08
C ALA A 232 -19.20 -14.52 2.12
N ARG A 233 -19.57 -13.90 0.99
CA ARG A 233 -20.43 -14.52 -0.04
C ARG A 233 -19.77 -15.67 -0.78
N ARG A 234 -18.43 -15.72 -0.82
CA ARG A 234 -17.68 -16.82 -1.47
C ARG A 234 -17.82 -18.16 -0.73
N GLY A 235 -18.23 -18.13 0.52
CA GLY A 235 -18.51 -19.32 1.31
C GLY A 235 -18.58 -19.03 2.81
N PHE A 236 -19.43 -19.80 3.51
CA PHE A 236 -19.71 -19.58 4.92
C PHE A 236 -18.44 -19.50 5.81
N ASP A 237 -17.47 -20.37 5.58
CA ASP A 237 -16.23 -20.43 6.37
C ASP A 237 -15.09 -19.57 5.79
N THR A 238 -15.29 -18.86 4.67
CA THR A 238 -14.21 -18.13 3.99
C THR A 238 -13.51 -17.17 4.94
N LEU A 239 -14.25 -16.40 5.74
CA LEU A 239 -13.64 -15.43 6.67
C LEU A 239 -12.83 -16.12 7.79
N ARG A 240 -13.17 -17.35 8.19
CA ARG A 240 -12.43 -18.12 9.20
C ARG A 240 -11.08 -18.65 8.69
N TYR A 241 -10.88 -18.68 7.38
CA TYR A 241 -9.59 -18.96 6.74
C TYR A 241 -8.86 -17.70 6.30
N GLY A 242 -9.52 -16.54 6.45
CA GLY A 242 -9.05 -15.20 6.09
C GLY A 242 -8.95 -14.26 7.30
N PRO A 243 -9.64 -13.11 7.27
CA PRO A 243 -9.51 -12.05 8.28
C PRO A 243 -9.99 -12.45 9.68
N LEU A 244 -10.94 -13.39 9.80
CA LEU A 244 -11.46 -13.85 11.10
C LEU A 244 -10.84 -15.18 11.55
N LYS A 245 -9.67 -15.54 11.03
CA LYS A 245 -9.00 -16.80 11.36
C LYS A 245 -8.68 -16.88 12.86
N PRO A 246 -9.11 -17.93 13.60
CA PRO A 246 -8.85 -18.06 15.03
C PRO A 246 -7.47 -18.67 15.35
N VAL A 247 -6.90 -19.43 14.42
CA VAL A 247 -5.71 -20.25 14.64
C VAL A 247 -4.52 -19.46 15.20
N GLY A 248 -3.96 -19.94 16.30
CA GLY A 248 -2.83 -19.32 16.99
C GLY A 248 -3.21 -18.21 17.97
N LEU A 249 -4.50 -18.10 18.32
CA LEU A 249 -5.04 -17.19 19.33
C LEU A 249 -5.81 -18.02 20.39
N VAL A 250 -5.60 -17.72 21.65
CA VAL A 250 -6.25 -18.41 22.77
C VAL A 250 -7.01 -17.37 23.61
N ASP A 251 -8.31 -17.55 23.72
CA ASP A 251 -9.13 -16.71 24.59
C ASP A 251 -8.81 -17.04 26.06
N PRO A 252 -8.30 -16.06 26.83
CA PRO A 252 -7.93 -16.27 28.22
C PRO A 252 -9.10 -16.67 29.13
N ASN A 253 -10.33 -16.30 28.78
CA ASN A 253 -11.51 -16.60 29.57
C ASN A 253 -11.94 -18.07 29.41
N THR A 254 -11.67 -18.67 28.27
CA THR A 254 -12.06 -20.05 27.97
C THR A 254 -10.89 -21.03 27.95
N GLY A 255 -9.66 -20.52 27.81
CA GLY A 255 -8.45 -21.31 27.62
C GLY A 255 -8.41 -22.06 26.29
N LYS A 256 -9.26 -21.70 25.32
CA LYS A 256 -9.42 -22.37 24.03
C LYS A 256 -9.32 -21.40 22.86
N GLU A 257 -9.04 -21.96 21.68
CA GLU A 257 -9.16 -21.23 20.42
C GLU A 257 -10.65 -20.94 20.15
N PRO A 258 -11.03 -19.67 19.89
CA PRO A 258 -12.41 -19.29 19.57
C PRO A 258 -12.86 -19.87 18.22
N TYR A 259 -14.16 -19.77 17.94
CA TYR A 259 -14.68 -20.18 16.63
C TYR A 259 -14.22 -19.23 15.52
N ALA A 260 -14.23 -17.91 15.77
CA ALA A 260 -13.68 -16.88 14.90
C ALA A 260 -13.16 -15.72 15.75
N VAL A 261 -12.24 -14.91 15.20
CA VAL A 261 -11.64 -13.77 15.91
C VAL A 261 -11.52 -12.58 14.97
N VAL A 262 -12.05 -11.42 15.37
CA VAL A 262 -11.75 -10.14 14.76
C VAL A 262 -10.56 -9.52 15.47
N GLN A 263 -9.54 -9.11 14.72
CA GLN A 263 -8.36 -8.45 15.25
C GLN A 263 -8.46 -6.95 15.03
N LEU A 264 -8.11 -6.18 16.06
CA LEU A 264 -7.99 -4.73 15.98
C LEU A 264 -6.52 -4.36 16.13
N ARG A 265 -6.05 -3.45 15.28
CA ARG A 265 -4.68 -2.96 15.28
C ARG A 265 -4.66 -1.46 15.60
N GLN A 266 -3.71 -1.05 16.43
CA GLN A 266 -3.44 0.34 16.74
C GLN A 266 -3.22 1.17 15.47
N ASP A 267 -3.90 2.33 15.36
CA ASP A 267 -3.82 3.23 14.20
C ASP A 267 -3.04 4.53 14.49
N ASN A 268 -2.79 4.87 15.75
CA ASN A 268 -2.03 6.06 16.15
C ASN A 268 -1.14 5.81 17.38
N ALA A 269 -0.13 6.63 17.57
CA ALA A 269 0.82 6.51 18.70
C ALA A 269 0.13 6.66 20.07
N ALA A 270 -0.93 7.47 20.15
CA ALA A 270 -1.71 7.69 21.38
C ALA A 270 -2.53 6.46 21.82
N LYS A 271 -2.58 5.39 21.03
CA LYS A 271 -3.39 4.17 21.28
C LYS A 271 -4.88 4.48 21.47
N SER A 272 -5.36 5.58 20.88
CA SER A 272 -6.74 6.04 21.04
C SER A 272 -7.68 5.57 19.92
N VAL A 273 -7.13 5.04 18.81
CA VAL A 273 -7.89 4.60 17.64
C VAL A 273 -7.35 3.25 17.14
N TYR A 274 -8.27 2.36 16.78
CA TYR A 274 -7.97 1.01 16.30
C TYR A 274 -8.65 0.72 14.97
N ASN A 275 -7.91 0.07 14.07
CA ASN A 275 -8.36 -0.37 12.77
C ASN A 275 -8.89 -1.82 12.84
N LEU A 276 -10.06 -2.09 12.26
CA LEU A 276 -10.59 -3.44 12.09
C LEU A 276 -9.81 -4.15 10.98
N VAL A 277 -8.94 -5.09 11.34
CA VAL A 277 -8.04 -5.76 10.39
C VAL A 277 -8.82 -6.65 9.43
N GLY A 278 -8.70 -6.38 8.12
CA GLY A 278 -9.36 -7.17 7.09
C GLY A 278 -10.85 -6.86 6.89
N PHE A 279 -11.33 -5.74 7.44
CA PHE A 279 -12.71 -5.27 7.31
C PHE A 279 -12.86 -4.14 6.28
N GLN A 280 -12.09 -4.20 5.19
CA GLN A 280 -12.39 -3.38 4.02
C GLN A 280 -13.84 -3.64 3.60
N THR A 281 -14.59 -2.59 3.28
CA THR A 281 -16.02 -2.72 3.03
C THR A 281 -16.57 -1.59 2.17
N HIS A 282 -17.61 -1.87 1.41
CA HIS A 282 -18.44 -0.88 0.72
C HIS A 282 -19.89 -0.86 1.21
N LEU A 283 -20.15 -1.45 2.37
CA LEU A 283 -21.45 -1.31 3.03
C LEU A 283 -21.77 0.15 3.30
N LYS A 284 -23.06 0.52 3.25
CA LYS A 284 -23.52 1.83 3.71
C LYS A 284 -23.10 2.08 5.17
N PHE A 285 -22.82 3.31 5.54
CA PHE A 285 -22.32 3.66 6.90
C PHE A 285 -23.23 3.16 8.02
N GLY A 286 -24.56 3.25 7.84
CA GLY A 286 -25.52 2.71 8.79
C GLY A 286 -25.42 1.20 8.95
N GLU A 287 -25.18 0.48 7.86
CA GLU A 287 -25.01 -0.96 7.85
C GLU A 287 -23.67 -1.38 8.47
N GLN A 288 -22.60 -0.64 8.20
CA GLN A 288 -21.31 -0.89 8.88
C GLN A 288 -21.46 -0.82 10.40
N LYS A 289 -22.11 0.24 10.90
CA LYS A 289 -22.38 0.39 12.33
C LYS A 289 -23.25 -0.77 12.85
N ARG A 290 -24.34 -1.09 12.17
CA ARG A 290 -25.28 -2.16 12.58
C ARG A 290 -24.61 -3.52 12.61
N VAL A 291 -23.93 -3.91 11.53
CA VAL A 291 -23.36 -5.25 11.36
C VAL A 291 -22.10 -5.43 12.21
N PHE A 292 -21.19 -4.46 12.22
CA PHE A 292 -19.93 -4.61 12.97
C PHE A 292 -20.13 -4.50 14.48
N SER A 293 -21.21 -3.83 14.94
CA SER A 293 -21.61 -3.84 16.36
C SER A 293 -22.21 -5.18 16.82
N MET A 294 -22.43 -6.14 15.94
CA MET A 294 -22.79 -7.52 16.32
C MET A 294 -21.60 -8.29 16.90
N ILE A 295 -20.37 -7.84 16.67
CA ILE A 295 -19.16 -8.38 17.31
C ILE A 295 -19.24 -8.00 18.79
N PRO A 296 -19.26 -8.96 19.75
CA PRO A 296 -19.57 -8.67 21.15
C PRO A 296 -18.74 -7.54 21.76
N ALA A 297 -17.44 -7.54 21.56
CA ALA A 297 -16.55 -6.49 22.07
C ALA A 297 -16.73 -5.12 21.38
N LEU A 298 -17.43 -5.05 20.25
CA LEU A 298 -17.69 -3.83 19.48
C LEU A 298 -19.15 -3.39 19.54
N ARG A 299 -19.98 -3.95 20.44
CA ARG A 299 -21.42 -3.63 20.55
C ARG A 299 -21.68 -2.13 20.71
N ASN A 300 -20.83 -1.44 21.43
CA ASN A 300 -20.92 0.00 21.69
C ASN A 300 -19.85 0.79 20.95
N ALA A 301 -19.23 0.22 19.91
CA ALA A 301 -18.11 0.85 19.23
C ALA A 301 -18.49 2.21 18.61
N GLU A 302 -17.64 3.19 18.84
CA GLU A 302 -17.70 4.52 18.22
C GLU A 302 -16.78 4.54 16.99
N PHE A 303 -17.39 4.62 15.81
CA PHE A 303 -16.67 4.68 14.54
C PHE A 303 -16.19 6.10 14.27
N VAL A 304 -14.89 6.33 14.29
CA VAL A 304 -14.28 7.61 13.91
C VAL A 304 -14.10 7.75 12.41
N ARG A 305 -14.04 6.62 11.70
CA ARG A 305 -14.05 6.56 10.23
C ARG A 305 -14.75 5.29 9.79
N TYR A 306 -15.62 5.42 8.81
CA TYR A 306 -16.23 4.28 8.12
C TYR A 306 -15.37 3.80 6.97
N GLY A 307 -15.51 2.53 6.62
CA GLY A 307 -14.94 1.98 5.41
C GLY A 307 -15.61 2.60 4.18
N VAL A 308 -14.81 2.84 3.14
CA VAL A 308 -15.29 3.36 1.85
C VAL A 308 -14.57 2.62 0.73
N MET A 309 -15.25 2.49 -0.40
CA MET A 309 -14.67 1.92 -1.61
C MET A 309 -14.30 3.03 -2.59
N HIS A 310 -13.16 2.87 -3.24
CA HIS A 310 -12.68 3.78 -4.26
C HIS A 310 -12.41 3.00 -5.55
N GLN A 311 -12.76 3.60 -6.68
CA GLN A 311 -12.33 3.12 -7.98
C GLN A 311 -10.91 3.59 -8.23
N ASN A 312 -10.02 2.63 -8.45
CA ASN A 312 -8.62 2.86 -8.77
C ASN A 312 -8.39 2.65 -10.27
N THR A 313 -7.49 3.44 -10.83
CA THR A 313 -7.08 3.34 -12.22
C THR A 313 -5.62 2.92 -12.33
N PHE A 314 -5.29 2.03 -13.27
CA PHE A 314 -3.91 1.66 -13.56
C PHE A 314 -3.66 1.51 -15.06
N LEU A 315 -2.40 1.64 -15.45
CA LEU A 315 -1.93 1.56 -16.83
C LEU A 315 -1.68 0.10 -17.26
N GLN A 316 -1.88 -0.20 -18.52
CA GLN A 316 -1.36 -1.41 -19.17
C GLN A 316 0.17 -1.32 -19.34
N SER A 317 0.88 -1.21 -18.20
CA SER A 317 2.30 -0.91 -18.12
C SER A 317 3.20 -1.80 -18.97
N PRO A 318 2.95 -3.13 -19.14
CA PRO A 318 3.82 -3.98 -19.96
C PRO A 318 3.98 -3.51 -21.40
N ARG A 319 2.97 -2.85 -21.96
CA ARG A 319 3.00 -2.30 -23.33
C ARG A 319 3.57 -0.88 -23.38
N LEU A 320 3.39 -0.10 -22.32
CA LEU A 320 3.64 1.33 -22.29
C LEU A 320 4.99 1.70 -21.68
N LEU A 321 5.39 1.01 -20.61
CA LEU A 321 6.51 1.40 -19.78
C LEU A 321 7.71 0.44 -19.90
N ASP A 322 8.90 1.00 -19.72
CA ASP A 322 10.12 0.22 -19.54
C ASP A 322 10.31 -0.20 -18.06
N ARG A 323 11.37 -0.97 -17.78
CA ARG A 323 11.69 -1.44 -16.42
C ARG A 323 12.00 -0.33 -15.40
N TYR A 324 12.22 0.89 -15.86
CA TYR A 324 12.45 2.08 -15.05
C TYR A 324 11.20 2.96 -14.97
N TYR A 325 10.05 2.40 -15.34
CA TYR A 325 8.75 3.09 -15.32
C TYR A 325 8.64 4.25 -16.31
N ALA A 326 9.59 4.41 -17.24
CA ALA A 326 9.55 5.43 -18.28
C ALA A 326 8.73 4.98 -19.49
N ASP A 327 8.04 5.91 -20.14
CA ASP A 327 7.38 5.67 -21.41
C ASP A 327 8.40 5.20 -22.46
N ARG A 328 8.10 4.07 -23.11
CA ARG A 328 8.97 3.48 -24.13
C ARG A 328 9.20 4.38 -25.33
N ARG A 329 8.27 5.33 -25.61
CA ARG A 329 8.35 6.29 -26.72
C ARG A 329 9.07 7.57 -26.32
N ASN A 330 8.98 7.95 -25.04
CA ASN A 330 9.62 9.16 -24.51
C ASN A 330 10.25 8.90 -23.12
N PRO A 331 11.54 8.57 -23.06
CA PRO A 331 12.18 8.17 -21.82
C PRO A 331 12.33 9.31 -20.79
N LEU A 332 11.95 10.55 -21.14
CA LEU A 332 11.88 11.69 -20.19
C LEU A 332 10.50 11.84 -19.54
N VAL A 333 9.54 11.02 -19.88
CA VAL A 333 8.24 10.90 -19.19
C VAL A 333 8.19 9.57 -18.47
N ALA A 334 8.05 9.60 -17.16
CA ALA A 334 7.95 8.40 -16.35
C ALA A 334 6.68 8.44 -15.50
N PHE A 335 6.22 7.26 -15.09
CA PHE A 335 5.07 7.07 -14.21
C PHE A 335 5.53 6.35 -12.96
N ALA A 336 4.86 6.56 -11.81
CA ALA A 336 5.22 5.87 -10.58
C ALA A 336 4.00 5.65 -9.68
N GLY A 337 4.12 4.71 -8.76
CA GLY A 337 3.06 4.36 -7.83
C GLY A 337 2.08 3.35 -8.38
N GLN A 338 0.99 3.18 -7.66
CA GLN A 338 -0.01 2.13 -7.89
C GLN A 338 -0.62 2.19 -9.29
N MET A 339 -0.70 3.37 -9.89
CA MET A 339 -1.16 3.55 -11.26
C MET A 339 -0.33 2.77 -12.30
N THR A 340 0.88 2.33 -11.97
CA THR A 340 1.72 1.51 -12.86
C THR A 340 1.49 0.01 -12.73
N GLY A 341 0.53 -0.42 -11.90
CA GLY A 341 0.26 -1.83 -11.63
C GLY A 341 1.14 -2.47 -10.57
N VAL A 342 1.92 -1.68 -9.82
CA VAL A 342 2.47 -2.13 -8.55
C VAL A 342 1.43 -1.93 -7.45
N GLU A 343 1.17 -2.94 -6.63
CA GLU A 343 0.14 -2.88 -5.60
C GLU A 343 0.78 -2.79 -4.21
N GLY A 344 0.41 -1.76 -3.45
CA GLY A 344 0.83 -1.53 -2.06
C GLY A 344 1.74 -0.31 -1.87
N TYR A 345 1.80 0.15 -0.62
CA TYR A 345 2.53 1.36 -0.23
C TYR A 345 4.04 1.27 -0.47
N VAL A 346 4.62 0.11 -0.12
CA VAL A 346 6.07 -0.13 -0.25
C VAL A 346 6.45 -0.30 -1.71
N GLU A 347 5.63 -0.97 -2.50
CA GLU A 347 5.80 -1.13 -3.95
C GLU A 347 5.68 0.21 -4.68
N SER A 348 4.71 1.04 -4.27
CA SER A 348 4.57 2.40 -4.80
C SER A 348 5.80 3.25 -4.50
N THR A 349 6.33 3.16 -3.28
CA THR A 349 7.58 3.82 -2.89
C THR A 349 8.75 3.34 -3.75
N ALA A 350 8.90 2.03 -3.94
CA ALA A 350 9.96 1.44 -4.75
C ALA A 350 9.90 1.89 -6.22
N SER A 351 8.70 2.00 -6.79
CA SER A 351 8.53 2.51 -8.15
C SER A 351 8.95 3.97 -8.26
N GLY A 352 8.58 4.82 -7.28
CA GLY A 352 9.01 6.21 -7.21
C GLY A 352 10.54 6.34 -7.09
N TYR A 353 11.14 5.51 -6.24
CA TYR A 353 12.59 5.42 -6.12
C TYR A 353 13.27 5.10 -7.46
N LEU A 354 12.85 3.99 -8.09
CA LEU A 354 13.51 3.52 -9.31
C LEU A 354 13.31 4.49 -10.49
N ALA A 355 12.11 5.05 -10.65
CA ALA A 355 11.83 6.08 -11.65
C ALA A 355 12.71 7.33 -11.45
N ALA A 356 12.87 7.77 -10.21
CA ALA A 356 13.68 8.94 -9.88
C ALA A 356 15.18 8.73 -10.15
N VAL A 357 15.73 7.60 -9.73
CA VAL A 357 17.15 7.29 -9.93
C VAL A 357 17.46 7.17 -11.43
N ALA A 358 16.60 6.53 -12.19
CA ALA A 358 16.73 6.43 -13.64
C ALA A 358 16.59 7.82 -14.32
N MET A 359 15.61 8.63 -13.91
CA MET A 359 15.42 9.98 -14.41
C MET A 359 16.64 10.86 -14.11
N ALA A 360 17.19 10.76 -12.89
CA ALA A 360 18.39 11.48 -12.50
C ALA A 360 19.59 11.11 -13.41
N ALA A 361 19.78 9.82 -13.66
CA ALA A 361 20.84 9.36 -14.56
C ALA A 361 20.66 9.93 -15.97
N LYS A 362 19.44 9.88 -16.52
CA LYS A 362 19.13 10.41 -17.86
C LYS A 362 19.41 11.92 -17.97
N VAL A 363 18.91 12.74 -17.04
CA VAL A 363 19.09 14.19 -17.09
C VAL A 363 20.53 14.65 -16.81
N GLN A 364 21.30 13.81 -16.14
CA GLN A 364 22.73 14.04 -15.86
C GLN A 364 23.66 13.41 -16.89
N GLY A 365 23.12 12.69 -17.88
CA GLY A 365 23.93 12.00 -18.91
C GLY A 365 24.76 10.86 -18.34
N ARG A 366 24.32 10.22 -17.26
CA ARG A 366 24.96 9.06 -16.62
C ARG A 366 24.37 7.75 -17.09
N GLU A 367 25.11 6.68 -16.92
CA GLU A 367 24.61 5.32 -17.17
C GLU A 367 23.48 4.97 -16.22
N LEU A 368 22.47 4.26 -16.73
CA LEU A 368 21.32 3.80 -15.92
C LEU A 368 21.78 2.74 -14.92
N PRO A 369 21.37 2.84 -13.64
CA PRO A 369 21.71 1.82 -12.66
C PRO A 369 21.01 0.50 -12.97
N ASP A 370 21.73 -0.60 -12.97
CA ASP A 370 21.18 -1.93 -13.23
C ASP A 370 20.67 -2.57 -11.93
N PHE A 371 19.37 -2.56 -11.73
CA PHE A 371 18.69 -3.34 -10.68
C PHE A 371 18.25 -4.68 -11.27
N PRO A 372 19.01 -5.77 -11.03
CA PRO A 372 18.71 -7.07 -11.65
C PRO A 372 17.46 -7.73 -11.04
N LYS A 373 16.92 -8.73 -11.73
CA LYS A 373 15.77 -9.54 -11.27
C LYS A 373 16.03 -10.28 -9.94
N THR A 374 17.27 -10.31 -9.46
CA THR A 374 17.66 -10.86 -8.16
C THR A 374 17.29 -9.96 -7.00
N THR A 375 16.99 -8.68 -7.24
CA THR A 375 16.50 -7.71 -6.25
C THR A 375 14.98 -7.57 -6.33
N ALA A 376 14.31 -7.19 -5.24
CA ALA A 376 12.86 -6.98 -5.23
C ALA A 376 12.50 -5.71 -6.03
N ILE A 377 13.28 -4.62 -5.90
CA ILE A 377 13.10 -3.38 -6.69
C ILE A 377 13.21 -3.69 -8.19
N GLY A 378 14.24 -4.40 -8.62
CA GLY A 378 14.45 -4.75 -10.03
C GLY A 378 13.40 -5.73 -10.56
N ALA A 379 12.98 -6.69 -9.74
CA ALA A 379 11.95 -7.66 -10.11
C ALA A 379 10.59 -7.00 -10.35
N LEU A 380 10.21 -6.00 -9.55
CA LEU A 380 8.99 -5.20 -9.76
C LEU A 380 9.05 -4.43 -11.08
N GLY A 381 10.15 -3.73 -11.36
CA GLY A 381 10.33 -2.99 -12.62
C GLY A 381 10.26 -3.92 -13.84
N LEU A 382 10.85 -5.11 -13.74
CA LEU A 382 10.78 -6.12 -14.80
C LEU A 382 9.38 -6.70 -14.97
N TYR A 383 8.63 -6.90 -13.87
CA TYR A 383 7.26 -7.38 -13.93
C TYR A 383 6.34 -6.40 -14.67
N ILE A 384 6.36 -5.12 -14.29
CA ILE A 384 5.45 -4.12 -14.91
C ILE A 384 5.82 -3.81 -16.36
N SER A 385 6.98 -4.21 -16.83
CA SER A 385 7.45 -3.99 -18.20
C SER A 385 7.51 -5.25 -19.06
N ASP A 386 7.04 -6.39 -18.55
CA ASP A 386 7.07 -7.67 -19.25
C ASP A 386 5.94 -7.77 -20.28
N GLY A 387 6.23 -7.47 -21.54
CA GLY A 387 5.28 -7.52 -22.65
C GLY A 387 4.72 -8.92 -22.97
N SER A 388 5.20 -9.99 -22.33
CA SER A 388 4.67 -11.35 -22.48
C SER A 388 3.41 -11.59 -21.62
N ILE A 389 3.09 -10.67 -20.68
CA ILE A 389 1.91 -10.79 -19.84
C ILE A 389 0.67 -10.34 -20.59
N GLU A 390 -0.18 -11.28 -20.97
CA GLU A 390 -1.41 -11.00 -21.71
C GLU A 390 -2.50 -10.35 -20.83
N ASN A 391 -2.68 -10.87 -19.62
CA ASN A 391 -3.66 -10.39 -18.63
C ASN A 391 -2.93 -9.71 -17.47
N PHE A 392 -2.45 -8.49 -17.69
CA PHE A 392 -1.75 -7.74 -16.67
C PHE A 392 -2.69 -7.34 -15.53
N GLN A 393 -2.26 -7.63 -14.32
CA GLN A 393 -2.98 -7.28 -13.09
C GLN A 393 -2.02 -6.61 -12.11
N PRO A 394 -2.50 -5.65 -11.30
CA PRO A 394 -1.72 -5.11 -10.20
C PRO A 394 -1.19 -6.22 -9.30
N MET A 395 0.07 -6.09 -8.84
CA MET A 395 0.71 -7.15 -8.04
C MET A 395 1.52 -6.58 -6.90
N ASN A 396 1.36 -7.20 -5.73
CA ASN A 396 2.29 -7.04 -4.62
C ASN A 396 3.61 -7.76 -4.89
N VAL A 397 4.71 -7.24 -4.35
CA VAL A 397 5.98 -7.95 -4.37
C VAL A 397 5.86 -9.32 -3.72
N ASN A 398 6.39 -10.33 -4.39
CA ASN A 398 6.45 -11.69 -3.89
C ASN A 398 7.69 -12.42 -4.41
N PHE A 399 8.11 -13.50 -3.73
CA PHE A 399 9.32 -14.21 -4.09
C PHE A 399 9.26 -14.94 -5.44
N SER A 400 8.08 -15.09 -6.06
CA SER A 400 7.97 -15.77 -7.36
C SER A 400 8.43 -14.89 -8.52
N ILE A 401 8.40 -13.56 -8.39
CA ILE A 401 8.92 -12.64 -9.40
C ILE A 401 10.44 -12.41 -9.30
N ILE A 402 11.03 -12.72 -8.14
CA ILE A 402 12.48 -12.62 -7.91
C ILE A 402 13.16 -13.88 -8.44
N SER A 403 14.32 -13.72 -9.09
CA SER A 403 15.07 -14.85 -9.64
C SER A 403 15.30 -15.95 -8.60
N PRO A 404 15.06 -17.23 -8.93
CA PRO A 404 15.28 -18.35 -8.00
C PRO A 404 16.76 -18.50 -7.64
N LEU A 405 17.03 -19.27 -6.59
CA LEU A 405 18.40 -19.68 -6.23
C LEU A 405 18.86 -20.82 -7.16
N GLU A 406 20.15 -20.85 -7.47
CA GLU A 406 20.75 -21.97 -8.23
C GLU A 406 20.61 -23.30 -7.49
N LYS A 407 20.79 -23.27 -6.16
CA LYS A 407 20.66 -24.45 -5.31
C LYS A 407 19.26 -24.53 -4.68
N ARG A 408 18.65 -25.73 -4.74
CA ARG A 408 17.33 -25.98 -4.16
C ARG A 408 17.42 -26.07 -2.63
N ILE A 409 16.70 -25.17 -1.95
CA ILE A 409 16.47 -25.21 -0.50
C ILE A 409 15.02 -25.68 -0.25
N ARG A 410 14.84 -26.71 0.59
CA ARG A 410 13.53 -27.35 0.82
C ARG A 410 12.63 -26.52 1.74
N LYS A 411 13.20 -26.00 2.84
CA LYS A 411 12.43 -25.24 3.82
C LYS A 411 12.15 -23.83 3.30
N LYS A 412 10.87 -23.45 3.25
CA LYS A 412 10.41 -22.19 2.66
C LYS A 412 11.08 -20.96 3.32
N ALA A 413 11.12 -20.91 4.65
CA ALA A 413 11.73 -19.76 5.36
C ALA A 413 13.24 -19.63 5.04
N GLU A 414 13.99 -20.73 5.08
CA GLU A 414 15.43 -20.75 4.73
C GLU A 414 15.67 -20.33 3.26
N LYS A 415 14.80 -20.83 2.35
CA LYS A 415 14.86 -20.43 0.94
C LYS A 415 14.63 -18.93 0.77
N ASN A 416 13.57 -18.39 1.38
CA ASN A 416 13.23 -16.99 1.27
C ASN A 416 14.33 -16.10 1.86
N LEU A 417 14.87 -16.47 3.02
CA LEU A 417 16.00 -15.75 3.63
C LEU A 417 17.24 -15.77 2.76
N ALA A 418 17.56 -16.90 2.11
CA ALA A 418 18.71 -16.98 1.19
C ALA A 418 18.52 -16.09 -0.05
N ILE A 419 17.29 -16.01 -0.60
CA ILE A 419 16.95 -15.07 -1.69
C ILE A 419 17.14 -13.63 -1.21
N ALA A 420 16.65 -13.31 0.00
CA ALA A 420 16.76 -11.99 0.58
C ALA A 420 18.24 -11.59 0.77
N ASN A 421 19.05 -12.43 1.37
CA ASN A 421 20.47 -12.14 1.58
C ASN A 421 21.21 -11.88 0.26
N ARG A 422 21.01 -12.71 -0.76
CA ARG A 422 21.58 -12.50 -2.09
C ARG A 422 21.15 -11.15 -2.68
N SER A 423 19.87 -10.78 -2.52
CA SER A 423 19.37 -9.48 -2.99
C SER A 423 20.09 -8.33 -2.29
N LEU A 424 20.21 -8.40 -0.98
CA LEU A 424 20.83 -7.36 -0.18
C LEU A 424 22.32 -7.17 -0.49
N GLU A 425 23.04 -8.24 -0.81
CA GLU A 425 24.44 -8.15 -1.30
C GLU A 425 24.52 -7.36 -2.62
N VAL A 426 23.55 -7.55 -3.52
CA VAL A 426 23.48 -6.79 -4.78
C VAL A 426 23.17 -5.32 -4.51
N ILE A 427 22.21 -5.02 -3.63
CA ILE A 427 21.86 -3.64 -3.26
C ILE A 427 23.05 -2.93 -2.63
N ASP A 428 23.77 -3.57 -1.69
CA ASP A 428 24.98 -3.00 -1.08
C ASP A 428 26.06 -2.67 -2.12
N ALA A 429 26.23 -3.56 -3.10
CA ALA A 429 27.17 -3.32 -4.20
C ALA A 429 26.75 -2.15 -5.11
N LEU A 430 25.42 -1.93 -5.31
CA LEU A 430 24.90 -0.80 -6.05
C LEU A 430 25.11 0.50 -5.26
N VAL A 431 24.79 0.52 -3.98
CA VAL A 431 25.01 1.68 -3.09
C VAL A 431 26.47 2.08 -3.04
N ALA A 432 27.39 1.10 -2.95
CA ALA A 432 28.84 1.35 -2.97
C ALA A 432 29.33 1.98 -4.28
N LYS A 433 28.61 1.84 -5.39
CA LYS A 433 28.88 2.48 -6.68
C LYS A 433 28.29 3.88 -6.81
N GLY A 434 27.59 4.36 -5.79
CA GLY A 434 27.05 5.74 -5.73
C GLY A 434 25.71 5.92 -6.41
N ILE A 435 24.83 4.92 -6.30
CA ILE A 435 23.44 5.02 -6.77
C ILE A 435 22.62 5.98 -5.92
#